data_b0de472b522bcc8c56cd326c12b3e178
#
_entry.id   b0de472b522bcc8c56cd326c12b3e178
#
_cell.length_a   1.000
_cell.length_b   1.000
_cell.length_c   1.000
_cell.angle_alpha   90.00
_cell.angle_beta   90.00
_cell.angle_gamma   90.00
#
_symmetry.space_group_name_H-M   'P 1'
#
loop_
_entity.id
_entity.type
_entity.pdbx_description
1 polymer ?
#
loop_
_entity_poly.entity_id
_entity_poly.type
_entity_poly.pdbx_seq_one_letter_code
_entity_poly.pdbx_strand_id
1 'polypeptide(L)'
;ALPIWSQAAFFMVAGALGGKVTVNGINRNSAQGDRKIAELLARFGAKVTQTDTSVTVEKGELNAIDIDASQIPDLVPVLTVCAAFAKGTTKIYNAERLRIKECDRLTATAKLINDLGGKVTELPDGLVIEGIDTLNGGFCEGFNDHRIVMSAGVCAVRLNGEIESSYALSINKSYPDFYIDYNNIGGKANVLDLR
;
A
#
# COMPACT_ATOMS: atom_id res chain seq x y z
N ALA A 1 -17.25 -8.21 -9.58
CA ALA A 1 -16.36 -7.43 -10.45
C ALA A 1 -15.02 -8.12 -10.57
N LEU A 2 -14.36 -8.07 -11.74
CA LEU A 2 -13.00 -8.57 -11.87
C LEU A 2 -12.06 -7.71 -11.01
N PRO A 3 -11.10 -8.29 -10.26
CA PRO A 3 -10.17 -7.52 -9.47
C PRO A 3 -9.36 -6.59 -10.39
N ILE A 4 -9.27 -5.32 -10.02
CA ILE A 4 -8.43 -4.35 -10.72
C ILE A 4 -7.06 -4.29 -10.03
N TRP A 5 -6.01 -4.05 -10.81
CA TRP A 5 -4.64 -4.05 -10.33
C TRP A 5 -4.39 -3.07 -9.17
N SER A 6 -5.01 -1.89 -9.21
CA SER A 6 -4.85 -0.90 -8.14
C SER A 6 -5.45 -1.33 -6.79
N GLN A 7 -6.46 -2.20 -6.78
CA GLN A 7 -7.05 -2.77 -5.56
C GLN A 7 -6.25 -4.00 -5.10
N ALA A 8 -5.89 -4.88 -6.02
CA ALA A 8 -5.07 -6.06 -5.76
C ALA A 8 -3.70 -5.72 -5.17
N ALA A 9 -3.14 -4.55 -5.49
CA ALA A 9 -1.85 -4.08 -5.02
C ALA A 9 -1.73 -4.07 -3.50
N PHE A 10 -2.80 -3.74 -2.76
CA PHE A 10 -2.79 -3.73 -1.30
C PHE A 10 -2.51 -5.13 -0.73
N PHE A 11 -3.16 -6.15 -1.27
CA PHE A 11 -2.95 -7.54 -0.86
C PHE A 11 -1.60 -8.08 -1.31
N MET A 12 -1.11 -7.66 -2.47
CA MET A 12 0.22 -8.04 -2.95
C MET A 12 1.31 -7.47 -2.03
N VAL A 13 1.18 -6.20 -1.60
CA VAL A 13 2.12 -5.61 -0.63
C VAL A 13 2.00 -6.30 0.73
N ALA A 14 0.78 -6.62 1.19
CA ALA A 14 0.59 -7.39 2.41
C ALA A 14 1.32 -8.76 2.35
N GLY A 15 1.29 -9.44 1.20
CA GLY A 15 2.05 -10.67 0.97
C GLY A 15 3.56 -10.47 1.05
N ALA A 16 4.08 -9.38 0.47
CA ALA A 16 5.49 -9.04 0.51
C ALA A 16 6.00 -8.73 1.93
N LEU A 17 5.13 -8.17 2.80
CA LEU A 17 5.46 -7.80 4.16
C LEU A 17 5.28 -8.95 5.16
N GLY A 18 4.18 -9.69 5.07
CA GLY A 18 3.70 -10.58 6.12
C GLY A 18 3.90 -12.07 5.86
N GLY A 19 3.94 -12.50 4.60
CA GLY A 19 3.96 -13.94 4.34
C GLY A 19 3.79 -14.30 2.87
N LYS A 20 2.61 -14.77 2.49
CA LYS A 20 2.28 -15.19 1.13
C LYS A 20 0.83 -14.86 0.81
N VAL A 21 0.59 -14.17 -0.28
CA VAL A 21 -0.76 -13.90 -0.80
C VAL A 21 -0.81 -14.23 -2.28
N THR A 22 -1.90 -14.90 -2.69
CA THR A 22 -2.21 -15.14 -4.10
C THR A 22 -3.49 -14.38 -4.46
N VAL A 23 -3.39 -13.51 -5.46
CA VAL A 23 -4.55 -12.81 -6.04
C VAL A 23 -4.92 -13.51 -7.34
N ASN A 24 -6.15 -14.01 -7.41
CA ASN A 24 -6.71 -14.67 -8.59
C ASN A 24 -7.64 -13.75 -9.38
N GLY A 25 -7.91 -14.09 -10.63
CA GLY A 25 -8.80 -13.33 -11.50
C GLY A 25 -8.18 -12.08 -12.10
N ILE A 26 -6.88 -11.90 -11.97
CA ILE A 26 -6.14 -10.77 -12.54
C ILE A 26 -5.74 -11.08 -13.98
N ASN A 27 -5.97 -10.12 -14.88
CA ASN A 27 -5.49 -10.20 -16.27
C ASN A 27 -4.07 -9.64 -16.39
N ARG A 28 -3.10 -10.51 -16.67
CA ARG A 28 -1.71 -10.13 -16.91
C ARG A 28 -1.55 -9.14 -18.06
N ASN A 29 -2.39 -9.24 -19.08
CA ASN A 29 -2.34 -8.40 -20.29
C ASN A 29 -3.21 -7.14 -20.16
N SER A 30 -3.62 -6.77 -18.95
CA SER A 30 -4.38 -5.54 -18.70
C SER A 30 -3.64 -4.32 -19.21
N ALA A 31 -4.37 -3.35 -19.75
CA ALA A 31 -3.82 -2.04 -20.12
C ALA A 31 -3.58 -1.12 -18.91
N GLN A 32 -4.00 -1.52 -17.70
CA GLN A 32 -3.80 -0.72 -16.47
C GLN A 32 -2.31 -0.57 -16.16
N GLY A 33 -1.85 0.67 -15.96
CA GLY A 33 -0.47 0.97 -15.54
C GLY A 33 -0.09 0.28 -14.23
N ASP A 34 -1.05 0.14 -13.32
CA ASP A 34 -0.90 -0.44 -11.99
C ASP A 34 -0.49 -1.93 -11.98
N ARG A 35 -0.53 -2.62 -13.14
CA ARG A 35 0.07 -3.96 -13.26
C ARG A 35 1.57 -3.98 -12.95
N LYS A 36 2.24 -2.81 -13.02
CA LYS A 36 3.64 -2.65 -12.62
C LYS A 36 3.91 -3.02 -11.16
N ILE A 37 2.88 -3.11 -10.32
CA ILE A 37 3.05 -3.52 -8.91
C ILE A 37 3.81 -4.85 -8.79
N ALA A 38 3.53 -5.85 -9.64
CA ALA A 38 4.20 -7.14 -9.60
C ALA A 38 5.71 -7.02 -9.87
N GLU A 39 6.09 -6.22 -10.88
CA GLU A 39 7.49 -5.93 -11.20
C GLU A 39 8.18 -5.15 -10.06
N LEU A 40 7.52 -4.11 -9.55
CA LEU A 40 8.07 -3.29 -8.48
C LEU A 40 8.31 -4.09 -7.20
N LEU A 41 7.39 -4.97 -6.81
CA LEU A 41 7.56 -5.84 -5.65
C LEU A 41 8.72 -6.84 -5.85
N ALA A 42 8.89 -7.37 -7.06
CA ALA A 42 10.06 -8.20 -7.38
C ALA A 42 11.36 -7.40 -7.30
N ARG A 43 11.38 -6.15 -7.77
CA ARG A 43 12.55 -5.25 -7.64
C ARG A 43 12.85 -4.89 -6.19
N PHE A 44 11.84 -4.72 -5.33
CA PHE A 44 12.04 -4.59 -3.89
C PHE A 44 12.67 -5.83 -3.26
N GLY A 45 12.51 -7.01 -3.86
CA GLY A 45 13.06 -8.28 -3.37
C GLY A 45 12.02 -9.26 -2.84
N ALA A 46 10.73 -8.98 -3.01
CA ALA A 46 9.69 -9.96 -2.77
C ALA A 46 9.75 -11.09 -3.83
N LYS A 47 9.34 -12.29 -3.46
CA LYS A 47 9.24 -13.40 -4.41
C LYS A 47 7.89 -13.31 -5.14
N VAL A 48 7.93 -13.03 -6.43
CA VAL A 48 6.73 -12.84 -7.24
C VAL A 48 6.63 -13.93 -8.30
N THR A 49 5.51 -14.64 -8.31
CA THR A 49 5.17 -15.62 -9.35
C THR A 49 3.88 -15.18 -10.04
N GLN A 50 3.88 -15.11 -11.35
CA GLN A 50 2.75 -14.63 -12.13
C GLN A 50 2.36 -15.66 -13.19
N THR A 51 1.05 -15.94 -13.28
CA THR A 51 0.39 -16.66 -14.39
C THR A 51 -0.42 -15.68 -15.24
N ASP A 52 -1.16 -16.17 -16.20
CA ASP A 52 -2.06 -15.32 -17.02
C ASP A 52 -3.21 -14.73 -16.20
N THR A 53 -3.62 -15.40 -15.12
CA THR A 53 -4.81 -15.06 -14.32
C THR A 53 -4.56 -14.88 -12.84
N SER A 54 -3.32 -15.03 -12.36
CA SER A 54 -3.00 -14.89 -10.94
C SER A 54 -1.62 -14.29 -10.71
N VAL A 55 -1.46 -13.67 -9.54
CA VAL A 55 -0.16 -13.23 -9.03
C VAL A 55 -0.02 -13.71 -7.60
N THR A 56 1.08 -14.39 -7.31
CA THR A 56 1.47 -14.79 -5.96
C THR A 56 2.67 -13.94 -5.53
N VAL A 57 2.55 -13.31 -4.38
CA VAL A 57 3.65 -12.53 -3.76
C VAL A 57 3.96 -13.15 -2.41
N GLU A 58 5.24 -13.46 -2.20
CA GLU A 58 5.76 -14.01 -0.95
C GLU A 58 6.82 -13.06 -0.37
N LYS A 59 6.89 -13.04 0.96
CA LYS A 59 7.89 -12.28 1.71
C LYS A 59 9.29 -12.59 1.22
N GLY A 60 10.10 -11.54 1.05
CA GLY A 60 11.52 -11.59 0.73
C GLY A 60 12.31 -10.59 1.58
N GLU A 61 13.57 -10.41 1.26
CA GLU A 61 14.39 -9.35 1.82
C GLU A 61 14.19 -8.08 1.00
N LEU A 62 13.43 -7.14 1.56
CA LEU A 62 13.08 -5.92 0.86
C LEU A 62 14.24 -4.91 0.91
N ASN A 63 14.61 -4.39 -0.27
CA ASN A 63 15.62 -3.37 -0.46
C ASN A 63 15.03 -2.17 -1.20
N ALA A 64 15.51 -0.99 -0.89
CA ALA A 64 15.04 0.26 -1.47
C ALA A 64 15.25 0.30 -3.00
N ILE A 65 14.34 0.96 -3.69
CA ILE A 65 14.37 1.19 -5.14
C ILE A 65 13.87 2.59 -5.47
N ASP A 66 14.27 3.15 -6.60
CA ASP A 66 13.65 4.35 -7.13
C ASP A 66 12.43 4.02 -7.99
N ILE A 67 11.35 4.83 -7.84
CA ILE A 67 10.06 4.59 -8.48
C ILE A 67 9.59 5.85 -9.21
N ASP A 68 9.39 5.73 -10.52
CA ASP A 68 8.68 6.72 -11.32
C ASP A 68 7.16 6.49 -11.21
N ALA A 69 6.46 7.44 -10.59
CA ALA A 69 5.03 7.35 -10.32
C ALA A 69 4.16 7.93 -11.45
N SER A 70 4.73 8.45 -12.52
CA SER A 70 4.01 9.17 -13.58
C SER A 70 2.83 8.37 -14.17
N GLN A 71 2.94 7.04 -14.27
CA GLN A 71 1.92 6.15 -14.84
C GLN A 71 1.21 5.28 -13.81
N ILE A 72 1.57 5.40 -12.52
CA ILE A 72 1.08 4.57 -11.43
C ILE A 72 0.76 5.37 -10.15
N PRO A 73 0.15 6.56 -10.27
CA PRO A 73 -0.06 7.43 -9.09
C PRO A 73 -0.88 6.73 -8.00
N ASP A 74 -1.79 5.85 -8.39
CA ASP A 74 -2.68 5.14 -7.47
C ASP A 74 -1.97 4.06 -6.63
N LEU A 75 -0.78 3.64 -7.03
CA LEU A 75 0.06 2.71 -6.26
C LEU A 75 0.92 3.40 -5.19
N VAL A 76 1.13 4.72 -5.27
CA VAL A 76 2.08 5.44 -4.41
C VAL A 76 1.80 5.22 -2.92
N PRO A 77 0.56 5.33 -2.39
CA PRO A 77 0.33 5.12 -0.98
C PRO A 77 0.77 3.73 -0.49
N VAL A 78 0.38 2.67 -1.17
CA VAL A 78 0.73 1.30 -0.75
C VAL A 78 2.19 0.95 -1.04
N LEU A 79 2.82 1.51 -2.09
CA LEU A 79 4.25 1.34 -2.35
C LEU A 79 5.10 2.05 -1.29
N THR A 80 4.62 3.18 -0.76
CA THR A 80 5.28 3.87 0.37
C THR A 80 5.27 2.98 1.63
N VAL A 81 4.18 2.24 1.87
CA VAL A 81 4.15 1.23 2.94
C VAL A 81 5.23 0.16 2.73
N CYS A 82 5.34 -0.38 1.52
CA CYS A 82 6.39 -1.36 1.19
C CYS A 82 7.79 -0.77 1.43
N ALA A 83 8.02 0.45 0.95
CA ALA A 83 9.29 1.18 1.07
C ALA A 83 9.68 1.46 2.52
N ALA A 84 8.71 1.72 3.40
CA ALA A 84 8.95 1.96 4.82
C ALA A 84 9.60 0.75 5.54
N PHE A 85 9.48 -0.44 4.98
CA PHE A 85 10.10 -1.67 5.50
C PHE A 85 11.26 -2.20 4.63
N ALA A 86 11.65 -1.48 3.58
CA ALA A 86 12.76 -1.86 2.70
C ALA A 86 14.08 -1.28 3.21
N LYS A 87 15.16 -2.06 3.19
CA LYS A 87 16.48 -1.58 3.60
C LYS A 87 16.98 -0.48 2.67
N GLY A 88 17.40 0.63 3.21
CA GLY A 88 17.92 1.79 2.46
C GLY A 88 16.90 2.90 2.29
N THR A 89 17.07 3.72 1.27
CA THR A 89 16.22 4.90 1.00
C THR A 89 15.58 4.78 -0.37
N THR A 90 14.24 4.73 -0.39
CA THR A 90 13.43 4.73 -1.61
C THR A 90 13.06 6.17 -1.99
N LYS A 91 13.20 6.51 -3.27
CA LYS A 91 12.67 7.76 -3.82
C LYS A 91 11.52 7.46 -4.77
N ILE A 92 10.37 8.10 -4.53
CA ILE A 92 9.22 8.13 -5.43
C ILE A 92 9.17 9.53 -6.04
N TYR A 93 9.13 9.64 -7.36
CA TYR A 93 9.19 10.91 -8.09
C TYR A 93 8.16 10.95 -9.23
N ASN A 94 7.96 12.11 -9.86
CA ASN A 94 6.94 12.36 -10.89
C ASN A 94 5.52 12.06 -10.37
N ALA A 95 5.25 12.43 -9.12
CA ALA A 95 4.01 12.10 -8.40
C ALA A 95 3.14 13.35 -8.10
N GLU A 96 3.39 14.49 -8.75
CA GLU A 96 2.66 15.75 -8.52
C GLU A 96 1.14 15.63 -8.70
N ARG A 97 0.68 14.69 -9.54
CA ARG A 97 -0.75 14.43 -9.76
C ARG A 97 -1.47 13.91 -8.51
N LEU A 98 -0.74 13.44 -7.51
CA LEU A 98 -1.31 12.99 -6.24
C LEU A 98 -1.85 14.14 -5.39
N ARG A 99 -1.39 15.37 -5.64
CA ARG A 99 -1.84 16.55 -4.88
C ARG A 99 -3.29 16.96 -5.17
N ILE A 100 -3.84 16.51 -6.29
CA ILE A 100 -5.19 16.87 -6.77
C ILE A 100 -6.11 15.64 -6.84
N LYS A 101 -5.88 14.65 -5.98
CA LYS A 101 -6.75 13.46 -5.82
C LYS A 101 -7.85 13.73 -4.78
N GLU A 102 -8.43 12.70 -4.17
CA GLU A 102 -9.45 12.81 -3.12
C GLU A 102 -8.97 13.64 -1.91
N CYS A 103 -7.68 13.63 -1.68
CA CYS A 103 -6.93 14.51 -0.79
C CYS A 103 -5.56 14.79 -1.43
N ASP A 104 -4.73 15.63 -0.82
CA ASP A 104 -3.30 15.67 -1.15
C ASP A 104 -2.65 14.36 -0.67
N ARG A 105 -2.57 13.37 -1.57
CA ARG A 105 -2.08 12.04 -1.25
C ARG A 105 -0.60 12.00 -0.92
N LEU A 106 0.23 12.95 -1.37
CA LEU A 106 1.63 13.02 -0.95
C LEU A 106 1.71 13.36 0.53
N THR A 107 1.04 14.42 0.95
CA THR A 107 0.97 14.82 2.36
C THR A 107 0.33 13.74 3.22
N ALA A 108 -0.81 13.18 2.79
CA ALA A 108 -1.53 12.16 3.55
C ALA A 108 -0.71 10.87 3.72
N THR A 109 0.01 10.44 2.67
CA THR A 109 0.85 9.24 2.71
C THR A 109 2.08 9.45 3.60
N ALA A 110 2.74 10.61 3.50
CA ALA A 110 3.86 10.95 4.37
C ALA A 110 3.43 10.99 5.84
N LYS A 111 2.28 11.61 6.10
CA LYS A 111 1.71 11.67 7.45
C LYS A 111 1.36 10.29 8.00
N LEU A 112 0.71 9.42 7.23
CA LEU A 112 0.38 8.05 7.62
C LEU A 112 1.62 7.32 8.16
N ILE A 113 2.72 7.32 7.42
CA ILE A 113 3.92 6.58 7.82
C ILE A 113 4.63 7.25 8.99
N ASN A 114 4.70 8.60 9.00
CA ASN A 114 5.38 9.34 10.06
C ASN A 114 4.63 9.25 11.40
N ASP A 115 3.28 9.27 11.40
CA ASP A 115 2.47 9.09 12.61
C ASP A 115 2.71 7.71 13.25
N LEU A 116 3.08 6.71 12.47
CA LEU A 116 3.42 5.36 12.93
C LEU A 116 4.93 5.20 13.26
N GLY A 117 5.68 6.29 13.34
CA GLY A 117 7.11 6.31 13.69
C GLY A 117 8.04 5.98 12.53
N GLY A 118 7.56 6.01 11.30
CA GLY A 118 8.38 5.90 10.09
C GLY A 118 9.10 7.20 9.76
N LYS A 119 9.79 7.21 8.62
CA LYS A 119 10.60 8.35 8.16
C LYS A 119 10.35 8.63 6.69
N VAL A 120 9.42 9.52 6.43
CA VAL A 120 9.08 9.99 5.08
C VAL A 120 9.27 11.50 4.99
N THR A 121 10.06 11.93 4.03
CA THR A 121 10.20 13.34 3.64
C THR A 121 9.36 13.59 2.39
N GLU A 122 8.45 14.53 2.50
CA GLU A 122 7.62 14.97 1.38
C GLU A 122 8.41 15.94 0.48
N LEU A 123 8.34 15.72 -0.82
CA LEU A 123 8.87 16.60 -1.86
C LEU A 123 7.73 17.23 -2.66
N PRO A 124 7.96 18.30 -3.44
CA PRO A 124 6.91 18.92 -4.27
C PRO A 124 6.22 17.94 -5.21
N ASP A 125 6.96 16.97 -5.75
CA ASP A 125 6.52 15.99 -6.75
C ASP A 125 6.76 14.53 -6.32
N GLY A 126 6.96 14.26 -5.02
CA GLY A 126 7.28 12.89 -4.60
C GLY A 126 7.54 12.72 -3.12
N LEU A 127 8.13 11.58 -2.79
CA LEU A 127 8.44 11.17 -1.42
C LEU A 127 9.84 10.55 -1.35
N VAL A 128 10.55 10.79 -0.25
CA VAL A 128 11.77 10.08 0.13
C VAL A 128 11.47 9.28 1.39
N ILE A 129 11.64 7.98 1.35
CA ILE A 129 11.27 7.04 2.41
C ILE A 129 12.54 6.35 2.90
N GLU A 130 12.91 6.55 4.17
CA GLU A 130 13.95 5.76 4.83
C GLU A 130 13.32 4.51 5.44
N GLY A 131 13.83 3.34 5.05
CA GLY A 131 13.36 2.07 5.58
C GLY A 131 13.72 1.87 7.05
N ILE A 132 12.80 1.27 7.79
CA ILE A 132 12.97 0.92 9.20
C ILE A 132 12.53 -0.52 9.46
N ASP A 133 12.96 -1.11 10.55
CA ASP A 133 12.67 -2.51 10.86
C ASP A 133 11.19 -2.75 11.21
N THR A 134 10.57 -1.79 11.91
CA THR A 134 9.18 -1.88 12.35
C THR A 134 8.55 -0.50 12.50
N LEU A 135 7.25 -0.43 12.27
CA LEU A 135 6.40 0.71 12.63
C LEU A 135 5.73 0.45 13.98
N ASN A 136 5.25 1.50 14.63
CA ASN A 136 4.51 1.41 15.87
C ASN A 136 3.00 1.47 15.59
N GLY A 137 2.19 0.93 16.51
CA GLY A 137 0.76 1.19 16.52
C GLY A 137 0.44 2.66 16.83
N GLY A 138 -0.77 3.08 16.47
CA GLY A 138 -1.21 4.45 16.72
C GLY A 138 -2.44 4.85 15.92
N PHE A 139 -2.81 6.13 16.04
CA PHE A 139 -3.91 6.70 15.26
C PHE A 139 -3.39 7.26 13.94
N CYS A 140 -4.12 7.00 12.87
CA CYS A 140 -3.86 7.52 11.53
C CYS A 140 -5.08 8.29 11.01
N GLU A 141 -4.85 9.49 10.50
CA GLU A 141 -5.89 10.24 9.78
C GLU A 141 -6.11 9.60 8.39
N GLY A 142 -7.35 9.20 8.11
CA GLY A 142 -7.71 8.54 6.84
C GLY A 142 -8.03 9.51 5.70
N PHE A 143 -8.14 10.82 5.98
CA PHE A 143 -8.39 11.90 4.99
C PHE A 143 -9.61 11.66 4.08
N ASN A 144 -10.56 10.81 4.52
CA ASN A 144 -11.66 10.36 3.69
C ASN A 144 -11.21 9.81 2.31
N ASP A 145 -10.03 9.23 2.26
CA ASP A 145 -9.43 8.62 1.07
C ASP A 145 -9.23 7.13 1.27
N HIS A 146 -9.90 6.33 0.43
CA HIS A 146 -9.88 4.87 0.51
C HIS A 146 -8.46 4.28 0.39
N ARG A 147 -7.55 4.91 -0.39
CA ARG A 147 -6.18 4.42 -0.56
C ARG A 147 -5.33 4.65 0.68
N ILE A 148 -5.55 5.75 1.39
CA ILE A 148 -4.87 6.01 2.66
C ILE A 148 -5.34 5.02 3.72
N VAL A 149 -6.66 4.82 3.85
CA VAL A 149 -7.23 3.88 4.82
C VAL A 149 -6.82 2.43 4.55
N MET A 150 -6.86 1.99 3.27
CA MET A 150 -6.38 0.64 2.91
C MET A 150 -4.86 0.49 3.14
N SER A 151 -4.07 1.54 2.91
CA SER A 151 -2.63 1.53 3.20
C SER A 151 -2.35 1.41 4.70
N ALA A 152 -3.14 2.06 5.56
CA ALA A 152 -3.06 1.86 7.01
C ALA A 152 -3.32 0.40 7.40
N GLY A 153 -4.32 -0.25 6.80
CA GLY A 153 -4.56 -1.68 6.98
C GLY A 153 -3.35 -2.54 6.58
N VAL A 154 -2.66 -2.20 5.48
CA VAL A 154 -1.45 -2.93 5.05
C VAL A 154 -0.28 -2.69 5.99
N CYS A 155 -0.12 -1.49 6.59
CA CYS A 155 0.88 -1.24 7.62
C CYS A 155 0.73 -2.21 8.81
N ALA A 156 -0.52 -2.54 9.19
CA ALA A 156 -0.81 -3.43 10.31
C ALA A 156 -0.25 -4.85 10.15
N VAL A 157 0.11 -5.26 8.94
CA VAL A 157 0.72 -6.57 8.67
C VAL A 157 2.11 -6.73 9.31
N ARG A 158 2.84 -5.61 9.50
CA ARG A 158 4.23 -5.63 10.01
C ARG A 158 4.50 -4.45 10.94
N LEU A 159 3.73 -4.33 12.00
CA LEU A 159 3.98 -3.32 13.03
C LEU A 159 3.86 -3.92 14.44
N ASN A 160 4.31 -3.15 15.43
CA ASN A 160 4.10 -3.47 16.85
C ASN A 160 2.88 -2.68 17.35
N GLY A 161 1.81 -3.39 17.72
CA GLY A 161 0.58 -2.79 18.26
C GLY A 161 -0.58 -2.83 17.28
N GLU A 162 -1.48 -1.87 17.40
CA GLU A 162 -2.71 -1.76 16.59
C GLU A 162 -2.78 -0.40 15.92
N ILE A 163 -3.48 -0.32 14.79
CA ILE A 163 -3.77 0.95 14.11
C ILE A 163 -5.25 1.26 14.28
N GLU A 164 -5.53 2.49 14.71
CA GLU A 164 -6.83 3.11 14.60
C GLU A 164 -6.81 4.12 13.45
N SER A 165 -7.82 4.08 12.58
CA SER A 165 -7.90 5.01 11.44
C SER A 165 -9.27 5.66 11.36
N SER A 166 -9.29 6.98 11.15
CA SER A 166 -10.51 7.69 10.81
C SER A 166 -11.00 7.32 9.40
N TYR A 167 -12.26 7.61 9.11
CA TYR A 167 -12.89 7.41 7.79
C TYR A 167 -12.81 5.97 7.25
N ALA A 168 -12.88 4.96 8.11
CA ALA A 168 -12.80 3.54 7.72
C ALA A 168 -13.74 3.17 6.57
N LEU A 169 -14.93 3.77 6.49
CA LEU A 169 -15.91 3.53 5.44
C LEU A 169 -15.58 4.17 4.09
N SER A 170 -14.52 4.96 3.99
CA SER A 170 -14.06 5.51 2.70
C SER A 170 -13.70 4.42 1.68
N ILE A 171 -13.40 3.19 2.14
CA ILE A 171 -13.20 2.02 1.28
C ILE A 171 -14.36 1.76 0.32
N ASN A 172 -15.60 2.14 0.71
CA ASN A 172 -16.80 1.99 -0.12
C ASN A 172 -16.70 2.73 -1.46
N LYS A 173 -15.79 3.70 -1.59
CA LYS A 173 -15.56 4.43 -2.85
C LYS A 173 -14.94 3.55 -3.95
N SER A 174 -14.23 2.48 -3.57
CA SER A 174 -13.55 1.62 -4.56
C SER A 174 -13.53 0.14 -4.21
N TYR A 175 -13.45 -0.23 -2.94
CA TYR A 175 -13.35 -1.62 -2.50
C TYR A 175 -14.17 -1.87 -1.21
N PRO A 176 -15.49 -1.96 -1.30
CA PRO A 176 -16.36 -2.14 -0.13
C PRO A 176 -16.04 -3.38 0.72
N ASP A 177 -15.57 -4.46 0.09
CA ASP A 177 -15.27 -5.73 0.75
C ASP A 177 -13.83 -5.81 1.28
N PHE A 178 -13.05 -4.71 1.26
CA PHE A 178 -11.63 -4.72 1.64
C PHE A 178 -11.38 -5.35 3.00
N TYR A 179 -12.12 -4.97 4.04
CA TYR A 179 -11.91 -5.53 5.39
C TYR A 179 -12.37 -6.98 5.50
N ILE A 180 -13.38 -7.39 4.72
CA ILE A 180 -13.82 -8.79 4.65
C ILE A 180 -12.68 -9.64 4.08
N ASP A 181 -12.15 -9.26 2.94
CA ASP A 181 -11.07 -9.98 2.27
C ASP A 181 -9.77 -9.94 3.10
N TYR A 182 -9.48 -8.78 3.72
CA TYR A 182 -8.34 -8.63 4.62
C TYR A 182 -8.42 -9.60 5.81
N ASN A 183 -9.59 -9.73 6.45
CA ASN A 183 -9.80 -10.66 7.54
C ASN A 183 -9.75 -12.12 7.08
N ASN A 184 -10.27 -12.44 5.88
CA ASN A 184 -10.25 -13.77 5.32
C ASN A 184 -8.83 -14.31 5.05
N ILE A 185 -7.87 -13.43 4.80
CA ILE A 185 -6.46 -13.83 4.61
C ILE A 185 -5.63 -13.79 5.92
N GLY A 186 -6.28 -13.59 7.06
CA GLY A 186 -5.62 -13.62 8.37
C GLY A 186 -5.37 -12.26 9.01
N GLY A 187 -5.80 -11.17 8.39
CA GLY A 187 -5.85 -9.85 9.02
C GLY A 187 -6.88 -9.80 10.15
N LYS A 188 -6.83 -8.74 10.94
CA LYS A 188 -7.79 -8.46 12.01
C LYS A 188 -8.19 -7.00 11.93
N ALA A 189 -9.30 -6.71 11.26
CA ALA A 189 -9.85 -5.37 11.14
C ALA A 189 -11.29 -5.34 11.63
N ASN A 190 -11.64 -4.31 12.39
CA ASN A 190 -13.00 -4.03 12.83
C ASN A 190 -13.36 -2.59 12.48
N VAL A 191 -14.56 -2.38 11.96
CA VAL A 191 -15.10 -1.04 11.76
C VAL A 191 -15.93 -0.68 12.97
N LEU A 192 -15.53 0.37 13.68
CA LEU A 192 -16.25 0.89 14.83
C LEU A 192 -17.19 2.01 14.36
N ASP A 193 -18.47 1.86 14.64
CA ASP A 193 -19.47 2.93 14.44
C ASP A 193 -19.54 3.74 15.73
N LEU A 194 -18.71 4.78 15.81
CA LEU A 194 -18.74 5.73 16.92
C LEU A 194 -19.86 6.75 16.65
N ARG A 195 -21.09 6.40 17.03
CA ARG A 195 -22.22 7.34 17.04
C ARG A 195 -22.23 8.18 18.30
#